data_c905e02faff89acde8a9a8c78fb4b81c
#
_entry.id   c905e02faff89acde8a9a8c78fb4b81c
#
_cell.length_a   1.000
_cell.length_b   1.000
_cell.length_c   1.000
_cell.angle_alpha   90.00
_cell.angle_beta   90.00
_cell.angle_gamma   90.00
#
_symmetry.space_group_name_H-M   'P 1'
#
loop_
_entity.id
_entity.type
_entity.pdbx_description
1 polymer ?
#
loop_
_entity_poly.entity_id
_entity_poly.type
_entity_poly.pdbx_seq_one_letter_code
_entity_poly.pdbx_strand_id
1 'polypeptide(L)'
;SLASKVSRFPVIRDIMKQQQRKLVKEVRQSRSHAGAVLEGRDIGTKVFPKADFKFFIDANPTIRAQRRVDQLRENGKSAEYRKVLDSMLQRDQQDRSRAVAPLRKAKDACWIDTGEMGIVQVLNQMLQQIQDRLNESGESRETSNRS
;
A
#
# COMPACT_ATOMS: atom_id res chain seq x y z
N SER A 1 -13.00 10.49 -7.99
CA SER A 1 -13.33 9.31 -8.82
C SER A 1 -14.58 8.61 -8.27
N LEU A 2 -15.30 7.87 -9.11
CA LEU A 2 -16.48 7.10 -8.71
C LEU A 2 -16.13 6.11 -7.58
N ALA A 3 -15.00 5.43 -7.69
CA ALA A 3 -14.51 4.51 -6.66
C ALA A 3 -14.38 5.17 -5.27
N SER A 4 -13.92 6.42 -5.20
CA SER A 4 -13.82 7.15 -3.93
C SER A 4 -15.20 7.47 -3.33
N LYS A 5 -16.22 7.70 -4.17
CA LYS A 5 -17.59 7.94 -3.70
C LYS A 5 -18.22 6.65 -3.17
N VAL A 6 -18.08 5.56 -3.91
CA VAL A 6 -18.64 4.24 -3.59
C VAL A 6 -17.98 3.66 -2.33
N SER A 7 -16.70 3.88 -2.12
CA SER A 7 -15.96 3.39 -0.95
C SER A 7 -16.39 4.02 0.39
N ARG A 8 -17.31 4.97 0.40
CA ARG A 8 -17.89 5.56 1.63
C ARG A 8 -18.91 4.62 2.28
N PHE A 9 -19.52 3.71 1.51
CA PHE A 9 -20.53 2.80 2.03
C PHE A 9 -19.87 1.62 2.75
N PRO A 10 -20.15 1.39 4.06
CA PRO A 10 -19.56 0.32 4.84
C PRO A 10 -19.78 -1.06 4.22
N VAL A 11 -20.98 -1.33 3.73
CA VAL A 11 -21.34 -2.62 3.09
C VAL A 11 -20.44 -2.92 1.88
N ILE A 12 -20.22 -1.93 1.02
CA ILE A 12 -19.35 -2.10 -0.16
C ILE A 12 -17.90 -2.35 0.27
N ARG A 13 -17.43 -1.67 1.30
CA ARG A 13 -16.10 -1.92 1.85
C ARG A 13 -15.94 -3.34 2.38
N ASP A 14 -16.95 -3.86 3.07
CA ASP A 14 -16.92 -5.22 3.59
C ASP A 14 -16.95 -6.26 2.45
N ILE A 15 -17.75 -6.06 1.43
CA ILE A 15 -17.75 -6.89 0.22
C ILE A 15 -16.37 -6.90 -0.43
N MET A 16 -15.79 -5.73 -0.67
CA MET A 16 -14.45 -5.60 -1.27
C MET A 16 -13.38 -6.27 -0.43
N LYS A 17 -13.41 -6.12 0.89
CA LYS A 17 -12.51 -6.78 1.82
C LYS A 17 -12.63 -8.31 1.76
N GLN A 18 -13.86 -8.82 1.71
CA GLN A 18 -14.10 -10.27 1.57
C GLN A 18 -13.57 -10.79 0.25
N GLN A 19 -13.79 -10.08 -0.86
CA GLN A 19 -13.27 -10.45 -2.17
C GLN A 19 -11.74 -10.46 -2.20
N GLN A 20 -11.09 -9.43 -1.67
CA GLN A 20 -9.63 -9.40 -1.57
C GLN A 20 -9.09 -10.59 -0.76
N ARG A 21 -9.71 -10.92 0.37
CA ARG A 21 -9.31 -12.07 1.19
C ARG A 21 -9.53 -13.41 0.47
N LYS A 22 -10.63 -13.53 -0.27
CA LYS A 22 -10.92 -14.73 -1.09
C LYS A 22 -9.85 -14.92 -2.15
N LEU A 23 -9.53 -13.90 -2.92
CA LEU A 23 -8.49 -13.96 -3.96
C LEU A 23 -7.13 -14.38 -3.41
N VAL A 24 -6.69 -13.81 -2.28
CA VAL A 24 -5.42 -14.20 -1.66
C VAL A 24 -5.45 -15.66 -1.18
N LYS A 25 -6.59 -16.11 -0.64
CA LYS A 25 -6.74 -17.50 -0.23
C LYS A 25 -6.63 -18.45 -1.44
N GLU A 26 -7.26 -18.13 -2.54
CA GLU A 26 -7.19 -18.89 -3.80
C GLU A 26 -5.77 -18.96 -4.35
N VAL A 27 -5.04 -17.83 -4.37
CA VAL A 27 -3.63 -17.78 -4.77
C VAL A 27 -2.77 -18.70 -3.90
N ARG A 28 -2.95 -18.65 -2.58
CA ARG A 28 -2.22 -19.52 -1.64
C ARG A 28 -2.52 -21.01 -1.85
N GLN A 29 -3.77 -21.36 -2.18
CA GLN A 29 -4.21 -22.75 -2.39
C GLN A 29 -3.73 -23.30 -3.73
N SER A 30 -3.66 -22.48 -4.77
CA SER A 30 -3.26 -22.90 -6.12
C SER A 30 -1.81 -23.35 -6.23
N ARG A 31 -0.96 -23.00 -5.26
CA ARG A 31 0.51 -23.20 -5.26
C ARG A 31 1.23 -22.71 -6.53
N SER A 32 0.53 -22.00 -7.38
CA SER A 32 1.07 -21.45 -8.65
C SER A 32 1.89 -20.16 -8.44
N HIS A 33 1.80 -19.56 -7.24
CA HIS A 33 2.45 -18.31 -6.92
C HIS A 33 3.06 -18.36 -5.52
N ALA A 34 4.21 -17.71 -5.34
CA ALA A 34 4.89 -17.63 -4.04
C ALA A 34 4.16 -16.72 -3.03
N GLY A 35 3.28 -15.85 -3.49
CA GLY A 35 2.55 -14.92 -2.64
C GLY A 35 1.67 -13.94 -3.41
N ALA A 36 1.16 -12.93 -2.72
CA ALA A 36 0.34 -11.88 -3.29
C ALA A 36 0.80 -10.51 -2.80
N VAL A 37 0.85 -9.54 -3.69
CA VAL A 37 1.10 -8.13 -3.38
C VAL A 37 -0.21 -7.36 -3.53
N LEU A 38 -0.58 -6.62 -2.50
CA LEU A 38 -1.79 -5.80 -2.49
C LEU A 38 -1.45 -4.36 -2.16
N GLU A 39 -2.10 -3.45 -2.86
CA GLU A 39 -2.03 -2.03 -2.56
C GLU A 39 -3.37 -1.49 -2.07
N GLY A 40 -3.35 -0.46 -1.24
CA GLY A 40 -4.55 0.24 -0.79
C GLY A 40 -4.30 1.10 0.44
N ARG A 41 -5.38 1.66 0.99
CA ARG A 41 -5.31 2.64 2.08
C ARG A 41 -5.30 1.99 3.47
N ASP A 42 -5.94 0.84 3.60
CA ASP A 42 -6.15 0.13 4.85
C ASP A 42 -5.78 -1.36 4.78
N ILE A 43 -5.01 -1.75 3.76
CA ILE A 43 -4.63 -3.14 3.53
C ILE A 43 -3.89 -3.70 4.75
N GLY A 44 -2.83 -3.06 5.19
CA GLY A 44 -1.99 -3.54 6.31
C GLY A 44 -2.63 -3.37 7.70
N THR A 45 -3.72 -2.58 7.82
CA THR A 45 -4.36 -2.32 9.11
C THR A 45 -5.68 -3.05 9.29
N LYS A 46 -6.47 -3.24 8.23
CA LYS A 46 -7.84 -3.78 8.29
C LYS A 46 -8.07 -5.01 7.42
N VAL A 47 -7.49 -5.05 6.23
CA VAL A 47 -7.73 -6.17 5.29
C VAL A 47 -6.83 -7.35 5.63
N PHE A 48 -5.51 -7.12 5.71
CA PHE A 48 -4.49 -8.11 6.06
C PHE A 48 -3.59 -7.62 7.20
N PRO A 49 -4.13 -7.50 8.44
CA PRO A 49 -3.36 -7.05 9.59
C PRO A 49 -2.22 -8.00 10.01
N LYS A 50 -2.25 -9.25 9.50
CA LYS A 50 -1.23 -10.28 9.73
C LYS A 50 -0.43 -10.60 8.45
N ALA A 51 -0.32 -9.64 7.50
CA ALA A 51 0.53 -9.83 6.33
C ALA A 51 2.00 -9.95 6.76
N ASP A 52 2.76 -10.80 6.07
CA ASP A 52 4.15 -11.09 6.38
C ASP A 52 5.03 -9.83 6.25
N PHE A 53 4.76 -9.03 5.23
CA PHE A 53 5.44 -7.75 4.98
C PHE A 53 4.43 -6.63 4.77
N LYS A 54 4.72 -5.46 5.32
CA LYS A 54 3.90 -4.27 5.18
C LYS A 54 4.78 -3.06 4.93
N PHE A 55 4.47 -2.35 3.86
CA PHE A 55 5.13 -1.10 3.51
C PHE A 55 4.13 0.04 3.55
N PHE A 56 4.50 1.12 4.19
CA PHE A 56 3.77 2.38 4.14
C PHE A 56 4.58 3.36 3.30
N ILE A 57 4.13 3.51 2.06
CA ILE A 57 4.81 4.35 1.06
C ILE A 57 4.23 5.74 1.13
N ASP A 58 5.07 6.73 1.34
CA ASP A 58 4.68 8.13 1.45
C ASP A 58 5.59 9.02 0.58
N ALA A 59 5.16 10.23 0.35
CA ALA A 59 5.95 11.31 -0.22
C ALA A 59 5.26 12.64 0.07
N ASN A 60 6.03 13.74 0.03
CA ASN A 60 5.47 15.07 0.13
C ASN A 60 4.33 15.28 -0.88
N PRO A 61 3.18 15.86 -0.46
CA PRO A 61 2.05 16.10 -1.34
C PRO A 61 2.39 16.85 -2.63
N THR A 62 3.34 17.78 -2.59
CA THR A 62 3.79 18.53 -3.76
C THR A 62 4.47 17.63 -4.79
N ILE A 63 5.33 16.71 -4.34
CA ILE A 63 6.01 15.73 -5.20
C ILE A 63 4.99 14.77 -5.81
N ARG A 64 4.06 14.27 -5.00
CA ARG A 64 2.99 13.39 -5.50
C ARG A 64 2.10 14.08 -6.53
N ALA A 65 1.78 15.36 -6.32
CA ALA A 65 1.01 16.16 -7.27
C ALA A 65 1.76 16.35 -8.59
N GLN A 66 3.07 16.65 -8.53
CA GLN A 66 3.90 16.78 -9.74
C GLN A 66 3.92 15.46 -10.53
N ARG A 67 4.24 14.34 -9.87
CA ARG A 67 4.21 13.01 -10.51
C ARG A 67 2.85 12.69 -11.16
N ARG A 68 1.76 13.12 -10.52
CA ARG A 68 0.41 12.91 -11.08
C ARG A 68 0.14 13.78 -12.28
N VAL A 69 0.61 15.01 -12.30
CA VAL A 69 0.53 15.92 -13.46
C VAL A 69 1.28 15.32 -14.64
N ASP A 70 2.52 14.87 -14.41
CA ASP A 70 3.36 14.29 -15.45
C ASP A 70 2.71 13.03 -16.04
N GLN A 71 2.23 12.13 -15.20
CA GLN A 71 1.48 10.94 -15.63
C GLN A 71 0.22 11.28 -16.45
N LEU A 72 -0.51 12.34 -16.08
CA LEU A 72 -1.70 12.76 -16.84
C LEU A 72 -1.31 13.30 -18.20
N ARG A 73 -0.24 14.07 -18.29
CA ARG A 73 0.28 14.63 -19.54
C ARG A 73 0.81 13.55 -20.49
N GLU A 74 1.55 12.58 -19.97
CA GLU A 74 1.99 11.40 -20.72
C GLU A 74 0.83 10.61 -21.32
N ASN A 75 -0.31 10.57 -20.61
CA ASN A 75 -1.54 9.96 -21.11
C ASN A 75 -2.41 10.90 -21.97
N GLY A 76 -1.85 12.01 -22.48
CA GLY A 76 -2.54 12.96 -23.36
C GLY A 76 -3.63 13.79 -22.68
N LYS A 77 -3.64 13.86 -21.34
CA LYS A 77 -4.65 14.61 -20.59
C LYS A 77 -4.09 15.95 -20.11
N SER A 78 -4.87 17.00 -20.30
CA SER A 78 -4.55 18.30 -19.67
C SER A 78 -4.63 18.19 -18.15
N ALA A 79 -3.62 18.70 -17.45
CA ALA A 79 -3.58 18.71 -15.99
C ALA A 79 -2.98 20.02 -15.49
N GLU A 80 -3.72 20.69 -14.62
CA GLU A 80 -3.29 21.87 -13.90
C GLU A 80 -2.79 21.47 -12.51
N TYR A 81 -1.54 21.80 -12.19
CA TYR A 81 -0.86 21.38 -10.97
C TYR A 81 -1.65 21.76 -9.70
N ARG A 82 -2.14 22.99 -9.58
CA ARG A 82 -2.92 23.43 -8.41
C ARG A 82 -4.15 22.59 -8.19
N LYS A 83 -4.95 22.37 -9.23
CA LYS A 83 -6.16 21.53 -9.13
C LYS A 83 -5.86 20.09 -8.73
N VAL A 84 -4.74 19.54 -9.24
CA VAL A 84 -4.30 18.20 -8.87
C VAL A 84 -3.87 18.16 -7.41
N LEU A 85 -3.06 19.12 -6.95
CA LEU A 85 -2.61 19.21 -5.56
C LEU A 85 -3.78 19.36 -4.59
N ASP A 86 -4.69 20.29 -4.83
CA ASP A 86 -5.85 20.53 -3.96
C ASP A 86 -6.75 19.29 -3.87
N SER A 87 -6.99 18.63 -5.00
CA SER A 87 -7.76 17.38 -5.03
C SER A 87 -7.08 16.25 -4.24
N MET A 88 -5.75 16.17 -4.28
CA MET A 88 -4.99 15.18 -3.54
C MET A 88 -5.00 15.47 -2.04
N LEU A 89 -4.78 16.71 -1.63
CA LEU A 89 -4.84 17.12 -0.22
C LEU A 89 -6.21 16.86 0.38
N GLN A 90 -7.27 17.22 -0.33
CA GLN A 90 -8.64 16.96 0.10
C GLN A 90 -8.91 15.46 0.27
N ARG A 91 -8.42 14.65 -0.67
CA ARG A 91 -8.56 13.19 -0.58
C ARG A 91 -7.77 12.61 0.59
N ASP A 92 -6.53 13.04 0.80
CA ASP A 92 -5.70 12.59 1.91
C ASP A 92 -6.33 12.94 3.27
N GLN A 93 -6.88 14.13 3.40
CA GLN A 93 -7.62 14.53 4.59
C GLN A 93 -8.85 13.64 4.81
N GLN A 94 -9.63 13.38 3.75
CA GLN A 94 -10.77 12.46 3.83
C GLN A 94 -10.35 11.04 4.21
N ASP A 95 -9.27 10.53 3.63
CA ASP A 95 -8.76 9.19 3.90
C ASP A 95 -8.24 9.05 5.35
N ARG A 96 -7.63 10.10 5.91
CA ARG A 96 -7.13 10.12 7.29
C ARG A 96 -8.23 10.33 8.34
N SER A 97 -9.25 11.13 8.03
CA SER A 97 -10.35 11.49 8.95
C SER A 97 -11.51 10.50 8.98
N ARG A 98 -11.49 9.45 8.18
CA ARG A 98 -12.56 8.44 8.15
C ARG A 98 -12.74 7.80 9.52
N ALA A 99 -13.98 7.70 9.99
CA ALA A 99 -14.31 6.96 11.20
C ALA A 99 -14.02 5.46 11.06
N VAL A 100 -14.22 4.90 9.85
CA VAL A 100 -14.00 3.49 9.54
C VAL A 100 -12.80 3.33 8.61
N ALA A 101 -11.81 2.57 9.03
CA ALA A 101 -10.58 2.26 8.28
C ALA A 101 -9.85 3.51 7.73
N PRO A 102 -9.43 4.43 8.61
CA PRO A 102 -8.65 5.57 8.20
C PRO A 102 -7.30 5.14 7.60
N LEU A 103 -6.73 5.99 6.74
CA LEU A 103 -5.35 5.82 6.26
C LEU A 103 -4.38 6.01 7.43
N ARG A 104 -3.80 4.93 7.90
CA ARG A 104 -2.80 4.91 8.97
C ARG A 104 -1.71 3.90 8.66
N LYS A 105 -0.48 4.24 9.03
CA LYS A 105 0.62 3.28 9.02
C LYS A 105 0.34 2.18 10.05
N ALA A 106 0.40 0.91 9.66
CA ALA A 106 0.37 -0.19 10.62
C ALA A 106 1.63 -0.12 11.52
N LYS A 107 1.53 -0.58 12.77
CA LYS A 107 2.64 -0.48 13.73
C LYS A 107 3.90 -1.21 13.22
N ASP A 108 3.70 -2.33 12.56
CA ASP A 108 4.72 -3.20 11.99
C ASP A 108 5.02 -2.92 10.50
N ALA A 109 4.54 -1.80 9.96
CA ALA A 109 4.84 -1.42 8.60
C ALA A 109 6.16 -0.66 8.50
N CYS A 110 7.01 -1.07 7.57
CA CYS A 110 8.18 -0.30 7.17
C CYS A 110 7.71 0.97 6.45
N TRP A 111 8.20 2.12 6.88
CA TRP A 111 7.91 3.40 6.24
C TRP A 111 8.97 3.71 5.19
N ILE A 112 8.54 4.08 3.99
CA ILE A 112 9.39 4.46 2.87
C ILE A 112 8.96 5.84 2.36
N ASP A 113 9.83 6.83 2.53
CA ASP A 113 9.67 8.12 1.85
C ASP A 113 10.22 8.00 0.43
N THR A 114 9.34 8.19 -0.54
CA THR A 114 9.71 8.11 -1.96
C THR A 114 9.95 9.48 -2.59
N GLY A 115 10.06 10.53 -1.78
CA GLY A 115 10.18 11.90 -2.26
C GLY A 115 11.26 12.09 -3.31
N GLU A 116 12.47 11.63 -3.01
CA GLU A 116 13.65 11.76 -3.88
C GLU A 116 14.03 10.45 -4.59
N MET A 117 13.19 9.42 -4.49
CA MET A 117 13.48 8.11 -5.06
C MET A 117 12.77 7.87 -6.38
N GLY A 118 13.50 7.29 -7.33
CA GLY A 118 12.92 6.68 -8.53
C GLY A 118 12.30 5.30 -8.20
N ILE A 119 11.50 4.79 -9.13
CA ILE A 119 10.77 3.51 -8.96
C ILE A 119 11.73 2.36 -8.62
N VAL A 120 12.87 2.26 -9.30
CA VAL A 120 13.87 1.20 -9.10
C VAL A 120 14.47 1.27 -7.69
N GLN A 121 14.75 2.48 -7.20
CA GLN A 121 15.30 2.66 -5.84
C GLN A 121 14.30 2.24 -4.77
N VAL A 122 13.02 2.60 -4.93
CA VAL A 122 11.95 2.15 -4.03
C VAL A 122 11.83 0.64 -4.03
N LEU A 123 11.82 0.02 -5.22
CA LEU A 123 11.75 -1.43 -5.35
C LEU A 123 12.93 -2.13 -4.67
N ASN A 124 14.15 -1.66 -4.92
CA ASN A 124 15.35 -2.23 -4.30
C ASN A 124 15.30 -2.11 -2.78
N GLN A 125 14.86 -0.98 -2.24
CA GLN A 125 14.71 -0.80 -0.79
C GLN A 125 13.67 -1.77 -0.21
N MET A 126 12.54 -1.97 -0.89
CA MET A 126 11.53 -2.94 -0.45
C MET A 126 12.07 -4.37 -0.47
N LEU A 127 12.78 -4.76 -1.54
CA LEU A 127 13.38 -6.08 -1.66
C LEU A 127 14.44 -6.33 -0.58
N GLN A 128 15.29 -5.35 -0.30
CA GLN A 128 16.28 -5.43 0.77
C GLN A 128 15.63 -5.69 2.13
N GLN A 129 14.61 -4.92 2.48
CA GLN A 129 13.86 -5.09 3.73
C GLN A 129 13.20 -6.48 3.85
N ILE A 130 12.73 -7.04 2.72
CA ILE A 130 12.17 -8.39 2.69
C ILE A 130 13.28 -9.42 2.96
N GLN A 131 14.42 -9.30 2.29
CA GLN A 131 15.55 -10.23 2.45
C GLN A 131 16.10 -10.21 3.88
N ASP A 132 16.33 -9.03 4.44
CA ASP A 132 16.85 -8.88 5.80
C ASP A 132 15.95 -9.61 6.81
N ARG A 133 14.64 -9.40 6.70
CA ARG A 133 13.67 -10.03 7.60
C ARG A 133 13.53 -11.54 7.41
N LEU A 134 13.71 -12.03 6.19
CA LEU A 134 13.72 -13.48 5.92
C LEU A 134 14.95 -14.14 6.52
N ASN A 135 16.13 -13.50 6.44
CA ASN A 135 17.37 -13.97 7.03
C ASN A 135 17.26 -14.03 8.56
N GLU A 136 16.79 -12.96 9.21
CA GLU A 136 16.54 -12.94 10.66
C GLU A 136 15.60 -14.07 11.12
N SER A 137 14.58 -14.35 10.32
CA SER A 137 13.61 -15.42 10.63
C SER A 137 14.18 -16.81 10.40
N GLY A 138 15.15 -16.97 9.50
CA GLY A 138 15.89 -18.22 9.25
C GLY A 138 16.84 -18.55 10.40
N GLU A 139 17.65 -17.58 10.83
CA GLU A 139 18.61 -17.75 11.94
C GLU A 139 17.90 -18.08 13.27
N SER A 140 16.74 -17.48 13.52
CA SER A 140 15.95 -17.74 14.73
C SER A 140 15.40 -19.17 14.79
N ARG A 141 15.21 -19.83 13.65
CA ARG A 141 14.75 -21.22 13.57
C ARG A 141 15.88 -22.23 13.76
N GLU A 142 17.09 -21.92 13.29
CA GLU A 142 18.25 -22.78 13.46
C GLU A 142 18.75 -22.83 14.91
N THR A 143 18.70 -21.70 15.62
CA THR A 143 19.08 -21.65 17.04
C THR A 143 18.09 -22.38 17.96
N SER A 144 16.80 -22.36 17.63
CA SER A 144 15.76 -23.06 18.40
C SER A 144 15.77 -24.59 18.22
N ASN A 145 16.42 -25.11 17.17
CA ASN A 145 16.50 -26.56 16.89
C ASN A 145 17.78 -27.20 17.43
N ARG A 146 18.67 -26.41 18.06
CA ARG A 146 19.95 -26.85 18.66
C ARG A 146 19.92 -26.90 20.19
N SER A 147 18.77 -26.59 20.79
CA SER A 147 18.51 -26.67 22.23
C SER A 147 17.57 -27.82 22.54
#